data_38c2bee887376388bcf21d2e7f89f37f
#
_entry.id   38c2bee887376388bcf21d2e7f89f37f
#
_cell.length_a   1.000
_cell.length_b   1.000
_cell.length_c   1.000
_cell.angle_alpha   90.00
_cell.angle_beta   90.00
_cell.angle_gamma   90.00
#
_symmetry.space_group_name_H-M   'P 1'
#
loop_
_entity.id
_entity.type
_entity.pdbx_description
1 polymer ?
#
loop_
_entity_poly.entity_id
_entity_poly.type
_entity_poly.pdbx_seq_one_letter_code
_entity_poly.pdbx_strand_id
1 'polypeptide(L)'
;YKTDKENYEKYWDDINPFIKFGCLKDEKFAEKMNDYIIFKNLDGKYLTLKECLEENKEKHENTVFYVTDEIEQSQYINMFKNEGIDAVILTHNIDQPFITNMESKNENLKFKRIDADLSDSFKEETSKDELKDMTEKLSKTFKDALGNENLTVSVEKLKDASISSMITLSEESRRMQDMMKMYG
;
A
#
# COMPACT_ATOMS: atom_id res chain seq x y z
N TYR A 1 -3.22 -22.21 -13.77
CA TYR A 1 -3.25 -22.13 -12.30
C TYR A 1 -3.78 -23.45 -11.70
N LYS A 2 -5.00 -23.87 -12.00
CA LYS A 2 -5.61 -25.08 -11.39
C LYS A 2 -4.87 -26.39 -11.69
N THR A 3 -4.23 -26.50 -12.84
CA THR A 3 -3.55 -27.74 -13.29
C THR A 3 -2.07 -27.76 -12.93
N ASP A 4 -1.44 -26.58 -12.79
CA ASP A 4 -0.02 -26.42 -12.51
C ASP A 4 0.24 -25.08 -11.84
N LYS A 5 -0.01 -25.02 -10.52
CA LYS A 5 0.12 -23.82 -9.71
C LYS A 5 1.59 -23.38 -9.64
N GLU A 6 2.51 -24.32 -9.46
CA GLU A 6 3.94 -24.03 -9.27
C GLU A 6 4.54 -23.34 -10.50
N ASN A 7 4.29 -23.85 -11.71
CA ASN A 7 4.74 -23.19 -12.93
C ASN A 7 4.05 -21.85 -13.17
N TYR A 8 2.77 -21.72 -12.81
CA TYR A 8 2.05 -20.46 -12.93
C TYR A 8 2.68 -19.38 -12.04
N GLU A 9 2.96 -19.67 -10.79
CA GLU A 9 3.63 -18.77 -9.84
C GLU A 9 5.06 -18.42 -10.32
N LYS A 10 5.81 -19.43 -10.80
CA LYS A 10 7.17 -19.24 -11.30
C LYS A 10 7.27 -18.23 -12.44
N TYR A 11 6.30 -18.20 -13.34
CA TYR A 11 6.30 -17.29 -14.49
C TYR A 11 5.44 -16.04 -14.27
N TRP A 12 4.80 -15.92 -13.11
CA TRP A 12 3.87 -14.83 -12.86
C TRP A 12 4.53 -13.46 -12.96
N ASP A 13 5.72 -13.28 -12.41
CA ASP A 13 6.42 -12.00 -12.45
C ASP A 13 6.70 -11.53 -13.90
N ASP A 14 6.87 -12.46 -14.83
CA ASP A 14 7.11 -12.15 -16.24
C ASP A 14 5.81 -11.87 -17.02
N ILE A 15 4.73 -12.58 -16.70
CA ILE A 15 3.48 -12.54 -17.50
C ILE A 15 2.41 -11.59 -16.92
N ASN A 16 2.49 -11.25 -15.64
CA ASN A 16 1.43 -10.46 -15.00
C ASN A 16 1.18 -9.11 -15.66
N PRO A 17 2.15 -8.34 -16.18
CA PRO A 17 1.86 -7.07 -16.82
C PRO A 17 0.97 -7.23 -18.06
N PHE A 18 1.16 -8.31 -18.83
CA PHE A 18 0.34 -8.60 -20.02
C PHE A 18 -1.06 -9.06 -19.64
N ILE A 19 -1.18 -9.86 -18.60
CA ILE A 19 -2.48 -10.30 -18.07
C ILE A 19 -3.26 -9.11 -17.53
N LYS A 20 -2.65 -8.26 -16.72
CA LYS A 20 -3.25 -7.04 -16.20
C LYS A 20 -3.68 -6.09 -17.31
N PHE A 21 -2.85 -5.91 -18.33
CA PHE A 21 -3.21 -5.14 -19.53
C PHE A 21 -4.43 -5.73 -20.24
N GLY A 22 -4.46 -7.05 -20.44
CA GLY A 22 -5.61 -7.76 -21.00
C GLY A 22 -6.90 -7.53 -20.22
N CYS A 23 -6.82 -7.59 -18.88
CA CYS A 23 -7.96 -7.32 -17.98
C CYS A 23 -8.47 -5.88 -18.08
N LEU A 24 -7.58 -4.91 -18.33
CA LEU A 24 -7.97 -3.51 -18.52
C LEU A 24 -8.61 -3.24 -19.89
N LYS A 25 -8.30 -4.08 -20.90
CA LYS A 25 -8.80 -3.91 -22.28
C LYS A 25 -10.04 -4.71 -22.60
N ASP A 26 -10.22 -5.87 -21.96
CA ASP A 26 -11.32 -6.79 -22.25
C ASP A 26 -11.98 -7.25 -20.94
N GLU A 27 -13.21 -6.84 -20.73
CA GLU A 27 -13.98 -7.14 -19.52
C GLU A 27 -14.27 -8.64 -19.40
N LYS A 28 -14.57 -9.33 -20.50
CA LYS A 28 -14.81 -10.77 -20.48
C LYS A 28 -13.54 -11.56 -20.15
N PHE A 29 -12.39 -11.07 -20.57
CA PHE A 29 -11.12 -11.60 -20.16
C PHE A 29 -10.87 -11.37 -18.66
N ALA A 30 -11.13 -10.16 -18.18
CA ALA A 30 -11.01 -9.80 -16.76
C ALA A 30 -11.88 -10.69 -15.87
N GLU A 31 -13.14 -10.90 -16.23
CA GLU A 31 -14.05 -11.81 -15.50
C GLU A 31 -13.50 -13.23 -15.40
N LYS A 32 -12.93 -13.77 -16.49
CA LYS A 32 -12.34 -15.11 -16.51
C LYS A 32 -11.04 -15.19 -15.70
N MET A 33 -10.29 -14.11 -15.63
CA MET A 33 -9.00 -14.06 -14.93
C MET A 33 -9.13 -13.71 -13.44
N ASN A 34 -10.28 -13.21 -12.97
CA ASN A 34 -10.47 -12.71 -11.62
C ASN A 34 -9.97 -13.66 -10.51
N ASP A 35 -10.28 -14.94 -10.62
CA ASP A 35 -9.85 -15.96 -9.64
C ASP A 35 -8.41 -16.46 -9.84
N TYR A 36 -7.72 -15.98 -10.88
CA TYR A 36 -6.37 -16.42 -11.26
C TYR A 36 -5.34 -15.30 -11.17
N ILE A 37 -5.75 -14.08 -10.89
CA ILE A 37 -4.83 -13.00 -10.55
C ILE A 37 -4.22 -13.31 -9.18
N ILE A 38 -2.89 -13.34 -9.15
CA ILE A 38 -2.14 -13.56 -7.92
C ILE A 38 -1.21 -12.38 -7.65
N PHE A 39 -0.88 -12.18 -6.40
CA PHE A 39 -0.05 -11.09 -5.91
C PHE A 39 1.09 -11.67 -5.09
N LYS A 40 2.29 -11.22 -5.32
CA LYS A 40 3.46 -11.58 -4.52
C LYS A 40 3.45 -10.78 -3.24
N ASN A 41 3.48 -11.45 -2.10
CA ASN A 41 3.49 -10.79 -0.80
C ASN A 41 4.92 -10.48 -0.31
N LEU A 42 5.04 -9.87 0.89
CA LEU A 42 6.32 -9.50 1.50
C LEU A 42 7.22 -10.70 1.83
N ASP A 43 6.66 -11.90 1.93
CA ASP A 43 7.40 -13.14 2.16
C ASP A 43 7.74 -13.88 0.86
N GLY A 44 7.42 -13.29 -0.29
CA GLY A 44 7.65 -13.89 -1.61
C GLY A 44 6.65 -14.97 -2.00
N LYS A 45 5.55 -15.13 -1.27
CA LYS A 45 4.46 -16.06 -1.60
C LYS A 45 3.48 -15.41 -2.57
N TYR A 46 2.85 -16.23 -3.40
CA TYR A 46 1.82 -15.77 -4.34
C TYR A 46 0.43 -16.08 -3.80
N LEU A 47 -0.37 -15.06 -3.62
CA LEU A 47 -1.70 -15.09 -3.02
C LEU A 47 -2.75 -14.55 -4.00
N THR A 48 -3.91 -15.16 -4.04
CA THR A 48 -5.10 -14.58 -4.71
C THR A 48 -5.58 -13.36 -3.95
N LEU A 49 -6.40 -12.50 -4.57
CA LEU A 49 -7.00 -11.35 -3.88
C LEU A 49 -7.72 -11.77 -2.59
N LYS A 50 -8.46 -12.88 -2.65
CA LYS A 50 -9.20 -13.40 -1.49
C LYS A 50 -8.27 -13.78 -0.34
N GLU A 51 -7.15 -14.43 -0.65
CA GLU A 51 -6.13 -14.79 0.35
C GLU A 51 -5.47 -13.54 0.92
N CYS A 52 -5.13 -12.53 0.11
CA CYS A 52 -4.58 -11.25 0.59
C CYS A 52 -5.54 -10.54 1.57
N LEU A 53 -6.84 -10.55 1.28
CA LEU A 53 -7.83 -9.95 2.16
C LEU A 53 -8.02 -10.73 3.46
N GLU A 54 -7.90 -12.05 3.42
CA GLU A 54 -8.03 -12.89 4.62
C GLU A 54 -6.84 -12.72 5.58
N GLU A 55 -5.61 -12.54 5.05
CA GLU A 55 -4.41 -12.33 5.87
C GLU A 55 -4.51 -11.09 6.78
N ASN A 56 -5.13 -10.01 6.30
CA ASN A 56 -5.25 -8.75 7.03
C ASN A 56 -6.63 -8.50 7.65
N LYS A 57 -7.56 -9.45 7.55
CA LYS A 57 -8.99 -9.27 7.86
C LYS A 57 -9.28 -8.73 9.26
N GLU A 58 -8.56 -9.22 10.25
CA GLU A 58 -8.80 -8.83 11.65
C GLU A 58 -8.43 -7.37 11.93
N LYS A 59 -7.43 -6.85 11.22
CA LYS A 59 -6.87 -5.51 11.44
C LYS A 59 -7.34 -4.50 10.40
N HIS A 60 -7.52 -4.94 9.16
CA HIS A 60 -7.80 -4.08 8.00
C HIS A 60 -8.77 -4.76 7.03
N GLU A 61 -10.04 -4.80 7.39
CA GLU A 61 -11.08 -5.38 6.54
C GLU A 61 -11.10 -4.74 5.15
N ASN A 62 -11.18 -5.57 4.12
CA ASN A 62 -11.27 -5.18 2.72
C ASN A 62 -10.11 -4.29 2.19
N THR A 63 -8.99 -4.27 2.89
CA THR A 63 -7.82 -3.47 2.49
C THR A 63 -6.65 -4.36 2.12
N VAL A 64 -6.06 -4.12 0.94
CA VAL A 64 -4.80 -4.70 0.50
C VAL A 64 -3.74 -3.61 0.52
N PHE A 65 -2.70 -3.79 1.31
CA PHE A 65 -1.54 -2.90 1.29
C PHE A 65 -0.58 -3.28 0.17
N TYR A 66 0.12 -2.29 -0.40
CA TYR A 66 1.06 -2.57 -1.47
C TYR A 66 2.34 -1.74 -1.39
N VAL A 67 3.39 -2.31 -1.97
CA VAL A 67 4.74 -1.76 -2.10
C VAL A 67 5.02 -1.49 -3.57
N THR A 68 5.59 -0.34 -3.89
CA THR A 68 6.02 0.02 -5.25
C THR A 68 7.55 -0.02 -5.40
N ASP A 69 8.28 0.16 -4.32
CA ASP A 69 9.74 0.08 -4.28
C ASP A 69 10.19 -0.47 -2.93
N GLU A 70 10.74 -1.69 -2.94
CA GLU A 70 11.16 -2.38 -1.72
C GLU A 70 12.35 -1.72 -1.01
N ILE A 71 13.19 -0.99 -1.75
CA ILE A 71 14.37 -0.31 -1.19
C ILE A 71 13.93 1.00 -0.54
N GLU A 72 13.25 1.85 -1.28
CA GLU A 72 12.78 3.15 -0.76
C GLU A 72 11.78 2.99 0.37
N GLN A 73 10.95 1.93 0.33
CA GLN A 73 9.91 1.67 1.32
C GLN A 73 10.33 0.66 2.41
N SER A 74 11.61 0.31 2.51
CA SER A 74 12.11 -0.72 3.44
C SER A 74 11.75 -0.46 4.91
N GLN A 75 11.74 0.80 5.36
CA GLN A 75 11.32 1.17 6.71
C GLN A 75 9.87 0.79 6.97
N TYR A 76 8.98 1.08 6.03
CA TYR A 76 7.56 0.75 6.14
C TYR A 76 7.32 -0.75 6.05
N ILE A 77 8.07 -1.47 5.20
CA ILE A 77 8.02 -2.93 5.10
C ILE A 77 8.33 -3.56 6.47
N ASN A 78 9.38 -3.08 7.14
CA ASN A 78 9.75 -3.58 8.47
C ASN A 78 8.65 -3.32 9.51
N MET A 79 8.04 -2.12 9.49
CA MET A 79 6.91 -1.82 10.37
C MET A 79 5.74 -2.78 10.16
N PHE A 80 5.38 -3.03 8.91
CA PHE A 80 4.27 -3.92 8.57
C PHE A 80 4.55 -5.35 9.03
N LYS A 81 5.76 -5.85 8.78
CA LYS A 81 6.19 -7.17 9.26
C LYS A 81 6.17 -7.29 10.79
N ASN A 82 6.63 -6.28 11.50
CA ASN A 82 6.63 -6.26 12.97
C ASN A 82 5.22 -6.31 13.56
N GLU A 83 4.26 -5.67 12.90
CA GLU A 83 2.85 -5.69 13.31
C GLU A 83 2.08 -6.91 12.76
N GLY A 84 2.73 -7.78 11.98
CA GLY A 84 2.08 -8.92 11.34
C GLY A 84 1.00 -8.50 10.36
N ILE A 85 1.24 -7.43 9.62
CA ILE A 85 0.39 -6.94 8.52
C ILE A 85 1.10 -7.23 7.21
N ASP A 86 0.43 -7.93 6.30
CA ASP A 86 1.01 -8.26 5.00
C ASP A 86 0.71 -7.19 3.94
N ALA A 87 1.58 -7.12 2.94
CA ALA A 87 1.43 -6.26 1.78
C ALA A 87 1.87 -6.99 0.52
N VAL A 88 1.41 -6.53 -0.64
CA VAL A 88 1.75 -7.10 -1.95
C VAL A 88 2.71 -6.19 -2.71
N ILE A 89 3.56 -6.78 -3.55
CA ILE A 89 4.58 -6.07 -4.33
C ILE A 89 4.00 -5.74 -5.71
N LEU A 90 3.89 -4.45 -6.01
CA LEU A 90 3.32 -3.89 -7.24
C LEU A 90 4.31 -2.89 -7.86
N THR A 91 5.29 -3.37 -8.61
CA THR A 91 6.40 -2.56 -9.12
C THR A 91 6.23 -2.11 -10.58
N HIS A 92 5.21 -2.58 -11.28
CA HIS A 92 5.00 -2.25 -12.69
C HIS A 92 4.05 -1.06 -12.86
N ASN A 93 4.29 -0.22 -13.85
CA ASN A 93 3.43 0.92 -14.16
C ASN A 93 1.97 0.53 -14.44
N ILE A 94 1.73 -0.70 -14.92
CA ILE A 94 0.38 -1.22 -15.16
C ILE A 94 -0.38 -1.53 -13.87
N ASP A 95 0.30 -1.67 -12.74
CA ASP A 95 -0.32 -2.07 -11.48
C ASP A 95 -1.28 -0.99 -10.98
N GLN A 96 -0.89 0.29 -11.07
CA GLN A 96 -1.70 1.41 -10.60
C GLN A 96 -3.07 1.48 -11.31
N PRO A 97 -3.16 1.53 -12.65
CA PRO A 97 -4.45 1.50 -13.32
C PRO A 97 -5.21 0.19 -13.09
N PHE A 98 -4.51 -0.92 -12.90
CA PHE A 98 -5.12 -2.22 -12.63
C PHE A 98 -5.83 -2.26 -11.28
N ILE A 99 -5.17 -1.87 -10.18
CA ILE A 99 -5.79 -1.82 -8.85
C ILE A 99 -6.92 -0.80 -8.77
N THR A 100 -6.79 0.35 -9.44
CA THR A 100 -7.87 1.34 -9.54
C THR A 100 -9.10 0.76 -10.25
N ASN A 101 -8.91 -0.02 -11.31
CA ASN A 101 -10.02 -0.73 -11.98
C ASN A 101 -10.65 -1.79 -11.06
N MET A 102 -9.85 -2.50 -10.26
CA MET A 102 -10.39 -3.47 -9.29
C MET A 102 -11.25 -2.79 -8.22
N GLU A 103 -10.81 -1.66 -7.69
CA GLU A 103 -11.57 -0.85 -6.71
C GLU A 103 -12.87 -0.31 -7.31
N SER A 104 -12.84 0.15 -8.57
CA SER A 104 -14.04 0.66 -9.24
C SER A 104 -15.14 -0.40 -9.45
N LYS A 105 -14.74 -1.67 -9.55
CA LYS A 105 -15.65 -2.82 -9.70
C LYS A 105 -16.09 -3.41 -8.35
N ASN A 106 -15.45 -3.04 -7.26
CA ASN A 106 -15.74 -3.53 -5.91
C ASN A 106 -15.63 -2.39 -4.90
N GLU A 107 -16.75 -1.76 -4.60
CA GLU A 107 -16.83 -0.56 -3.75
C GLU A 107 -16.23 -0.74 -2.35
N ASN A 108 -16.18 -1.97 -1.85
CA ASN A 108 -15.61 -2.27 -0.53
C ASN A 108 -14.09 -2.51 -0.57
N LEU A 109 -13.53 -2.83 -1.75
CA LEU A 109 -12.10 -3.10 -1.88
C LEU A 109 -11.29 -1.80 -1.88
N LYS A 110 -10.22 -1.76 -1.10
CA LYS A 110 -9.25 -0.66 -1.06
C LYS A 110 -7.83 -1.18 -1.22
N PHE A 111 -7.06 -0.50 -2.05
CA PHE A 111 -5.62 -0.67 -2.10
C PHE A 111 -4.95 0.56 -1.47
N LYS A 112 -4.04 0.35 -0.52
CA LYS A 112 -3.29 1.42 0.14
C LYS A 112 -1.80 1.16 0.04
N ARG A 113 -1.04 2.15 -0.39
CA ARG A 113 0.41 2.07 -0.37
C ARG A 113 0.91 2.10 1.08
N ILE A 114 1.93 1.30 1.41
CA ILE A 114 2.40 1.13 2.79
C ILE A 114 2.95 2.42 3.42
N ASP A 115 3.34 3.41 2.62
CA ASP A 115 3.80 4.73 3.05
C ASP A 115 2.72 5.82 2.92
N ALA A 116 1.47 5.44 2.68
CA ALA A 116 0.32 6.30 2.83
C ALA A 116 0.01 6.53 4.32
N ASP A 117 -1.11 7.18 4.62
CA ASP A 117 -1.47 7.54 5.99
C ASP A 117 -1.30 6.36 6.97
N LEU A 118 -0.63 6.63 8.09
CA LEU A 118 -0.47 5.67 9.17
C LEU A 118 -1.84 5.21 9.69
N SER A 119 -2.07 3.91 9.60
CA SER A 119 -3.23 3.32 10.25
C SER A 119 -3.06 3.34 11.79
N ASP A 120 -4.17 3.33 12.51
CA ASP A 120 -4.16 3.28 13.97
C ASP A 120 -3.48 2.03 14.52
N SER A 121 -3.32 0.99 13.70
CA SER A 121 -2.59 -0.24 14.06
C SER A 121 -1.13 -0.01 14.45
N PHE A 122 -0.49 1.06 13.93
CA PHE A 122 0.90 1.40 14.22
C PHE A 122 1.06 2.37 15.40
N LYS A 123 -0.06 2.91 15.92
CA LYS A 123 -0.06 3.91 16.98
C LYS A 123 -0.32 3.24 18.34
N GLU A 124 0.31 3.78 19.37
CA GLU A 124 -0.11 3.51 20.75
C GLU A 124 -1.28 4.42 21.12
N GLU A 125 -2.20 3.90 21.94
CA GLU A 125 -3.25 4.72 22.53
C GLU A 125 -2.63 5.78 23.44
N THR A 126 -2.73 7.03 23.06
CA THR A 126 -2.24 8.18 23.82
C THR A 126 -3.28 9.29 23.76
N SER A 127 -3.45 10.02 24.86
CA SER A 127 -4.38 11.15 24.86
C SER A 127 -3.88 12.24 23.92
N LYS A 128 -4.77 12.75 23.07
CA LYS A 128 -4.43 13.82 22.10
C LYS A 128 -3.93 15.09 22.80
N ASP A 129 -4.35 15.32 24.04
CA ASP A 129 -3.97 16.50 24.81
C ASP A 129 -2.49 16.45 25.25
N GLU A 130 -1.95 15.25 25.55
CA GLU A 130 -0.53 15.09 25.93
C GLU A 130 0.45 15.43 24.81
N LEU A 131 0.04 15.22 23.55
CA LEU A 131 0.90 15.42 22.38
C LEU A 131 0.68 16.79 21.71
N LYS A 132 -0.33 17.57 22.14
CA LYS A 132 -0.72 18.82 21.50
C LYS A 132 0.38 19.87 21.51
N ASP A 133 0.96 20.15 22.67
CA ASP A 133 2.02 21.15 22.82
C ASP A 133 3.26 20.79 21.99
N MET A 134 3.58 19.48 21.92
CA MET A 134 4.69 18.97 21.12
C MET A 134 4.39 19.11 19.63
N THR A 135 3.17 18.80 19.22
CA THR A 135 2.69 18.94 17.83
C THR A 135 2.80 20.38 17.37
N GLU A 136 2.36 21.36 18.18
CA GLU A 136 2.43 22.77 17.83
C GLU A 136 3.87 23.27 17.66
N LYS A 137 4.77 22.91 18.59
CA LYS A 137 6.20 23.28 18.53
C LYS A 137 6.89 22.67 17.31
N LEU A 138 6.70 21.37 17.08
CA LEU A 138 7.31 20.67 15.95
C LEU A 138 6.73 21.13 14.62
N SER A 139 5.43 21.39 14.56
CA SER A 139 4.78 21.92 13.36
C SER A 139 5.42 23.22 12.90
N LYS A 140 5.62 24.16 13.83
CA LYS A 140 6.28 25.43 13.53
C LYS A 140 7.71 25.20 13.03
N THR A 141 8.49 24.40 13.76
CA THR A 141 9.89 24.12 13.40
C THR A 141 10.03 23.50 12.01
N PHE A 142 9.20 22.50 11.68
CA PHE A 142 9.26 21.83 10.37
C PHE A 142 8.77 22.72 9.23
N LYS A 143 7.73 23.52 9.44
CA LYS A 143 7.25 24.49 8.45
C LYS A 143 8.32 25.52 8.13
N ASP A 144 8.92 26.11 9.15
CA ASP A 144 9.98 27.11 9.02
C ASP A 144 11.22 26.51 8.31
N ALA A 145 11.65 25.30 8.71
CA ALA A 145 12.83 24.65 8.14
C ALA A 145 12.67 24.23 6.68
N LEU A 146 11.46 23.82 6.28
CA LEU A 146 11.16 23.34 4.93
C LEU A 146 10.57 24.45 4.04
N GLY A 147 10.26 25.62 4.57
CA GLY A 147 9.63 26.73 3.85
C GLY A 147 8.25 26.37 3.30
N ASN A 148 7.53 25.44 3.95
CA ASN A 148 6.25 24.93 3.49
C ASN A 148 5.15 25.12 4.54
N GLU A 149 4.38 26.19 4.40
CA GLU A 149 3.27 26.53 5.29
C GLU A 149 2.10 25.52 5.23
N ASN A 150 1.97 24.79 4.13
CA ASN A 150 0.90 23.80 3.93
C ASN A 150 1.24 22.42 4.53
N LEU A 151 2.42 22.26 5.12
CA LEU A 151 2.83 21.01 5.76
C LEU A 151 1.93 20.72 6.96
N THR A 152 1.33 19.56 7.00
CA THR A 152 0.65 19.05 8.20
C THR A 152 1.64 18.22 9.01
N VAL A 153 1.83 18.56 10.27
CA VAL A 153 2.68 17.82 11.20
C VAL A 153 1.81 17.29 12.31
N SER A 154 1.89 16.01 12.59
CA SER A 154 1.31 15.39 13.77
C SER A 154 2.37 14.65 14.57
N VAL A 155 2.23 14.65 15.89
CA VAL A 155 3.05 13.83 16.78
C VAL A 155 2.20 12.67 17.22
N GLU A 156 2.70 11.47 16.95
CA GLU A 156 2.04 10.22 17.27
C GLU A 156 3.01 9.35 18.08
N LYS A 157 2.50 8.62 19.03
CA LYS A 157 3.29 7.61 19.72
C LYS A 157 3.21 6.32 18.93
N LEU A 158 4.33 5.87 18.40
CA LEU A 158 4.41 4.66 17.60
C LEU A 158 4.78 3.47 18.48
N LYS A 159 4.23 2.30 18.14
CA LYS A 159 4.59 1.03 18.79
C LYS A 159 6.05 0.67 18.55
N ASP A 160 6.59 1.02 17.37
CA ASP A 160 8.01 0.83 17.05
C ASP A 160 8.82 2.08 17.44
N ALA A 161 9.50 1.99 18.58
CA ALA A 161 10.33 3.07 19.11
C ALA A 161 11.59 3.36 18.27
N SER A 162 11.95 2.54 17.29
CA SER A 162 13.08 2.78 16.41
C SER A 162 12.79 3.85 15.37
N ILE A 163 11.52 4.20 15.17
CA ILE A 163 11.08 5.19 14.19
C ILE A 163 10.92 6.54 14.86
N SER A 164 11.82 7.46 14.55
CA SER A 164 11.80 8.82 15.11
C SER A 164 10.93 9.81 14.34
N SER A 165 10.83 9.65 13.03
CA SER A 165 10.01 10.48 12.16
C SER A 165 9.74 9.77 10.84
N MET A 166 8.62 10.13 10.20
CA MET A 166 8.29 9.65 8.87
C MET A 166 7.50 10.71 8.11
N ILE A 167 7.54 10.62 6.79
CA ILE A 167 6.77 11.46 5.89
C ILE A 167 5.72 10.58 5.23
N THR A 168 4.45 10.93 5.40
CA THR A 168 3.34 10.27 4.74
C THR A 168 2.65 11.22 3.78
N LEU A 169 2.06 10.67 2.74
CA LEU A 169 1.13 11.38 1.86
C LEU A 169 -0.13 10.54 1.78
N SER A 170 -1.29 11.19 1.62
CA SER A 170 -2.53 10.44 1.40
C SER A 170 -2.41 9.54 0.17
N GLU A 171 -3.16 8.45 0.15
CA GLU A 171 -3.19 7.53 -1.01
C GLU A 171 -3.52 8.26 -2.31
N GLU A 172 -4.45 9.21 -2.26
CA GLU A 172 -4.83 10.04 -3.40
C GLU A 172 -3.65 10.90 -3.91
N SER A 173 -2.92 11.55 -3.00
CA SER A 173 -1.73 12.34 -3.34
C SER A 173 -0.62 11.47 -3.93
N ARG A 174 -0.44 10.27 -3.41
CA ARG A 174 0.52 9.30 -3.94
C ARG A 174 0.17 8.87 -5.36
N ARG A 175 -1.09 8.50 -5.60
CA ARG A 175 -1.57 8.13 -6.94
C ARG A 175 -1.44 9.28 -7.94
N MET A 176 -1.72 10.51 -7.51
CA MET A 176 -1.51 11.68 -8.36
C MET A 176 -0.04 11.88 -8.73
N GLN A 177 0.89 11.73 -7.79
CA GLN A 177 2.32 11.81 -8.06
C GLN A 177 2.78 10.73 -9.03
N ASP A 178 2.35 9.48 -8.83
CA ASP A 178 2.71 8.37 -9.69
C ASP A 178 2.16 8.58 -11.11
N MET A 179 0.94 9.09 -11.23
CA MET A 179 0.37 9.47 -12.53
C MET A 179 1.17 10.59 -13.20
N MET A 180 1.55 11.64 -12.48
CA MET A 180 2.38 12.72 -13.02
C MET A 180 3.72 12.21 -13.53
N LYS A 181 4.38 11.28 -12.81
CA LYS A 181 5.64 10.67 -13.26
C LYS A 181 5.48 9.86 -14.56
N MET A 182 4.30 9.33 -14.82
CA MET A 182 4.04 8.58 -16.07
C MET A 182 3.84 9.49 -17.28
N TYR A 183 3.40 10.73 -17.09
CA TYR A 183 3.08 11.68 -18.16
C TYR A 183 4.12 12.82 -18.31
N GLY A 184 5.01 13.00 -17.38
CA GLY A 184 6.03 14.04 -17.35
C GLY A 184 7.40 13.56 -17.61
#